data_8ef62ef92ae059b78149a32ffa5c5fa0
#
_entry.id   8ef62ef92ae059b78149a32ffa5c5fa0
#
_cell.length_a   1.000
_cell.length_b   1.000
_cell.length_c   1.000
_cell.angle_alpha   90.00
_cell.angle_beta   90.00
_cell.angle_gamma   90.00
#
_symmetry.space_group_name_H-M   'P 1'
#
loop_
_entity.id
_entity.type
_entity.pdbx_description
1 polymer ?
#
loop_
_entity_poly.entity_id
_entity_poly.type
_entity_poly.pdbx_seq_one_letter_code
_entity_poly.pdbx_strand_id
1 'polypeptide(L)'
;MHNLVNNLKTAALLAALLALFLIVGYQFGTGGLIIGLIFGLATNFSAWYFSDTIAIRAMQGREIDPRTGRIAGVDTARIYESVARLSRNANLPMPRVYLCPHDAPNAFATGRSPRKAAVAVTRGLASTMNDAELDGVIAHELAHIKYRDTLTSTIAATVAGVLAFVAQWFFFLGIGRREGGNPLVTILVIIGAAVGAALIKAMISRSREFAADAEGARIAGSPHGLASALARLDSMSRRVPLRQPNPAQNNLFIVEPLAGGARSLTNLFATHPPTAQRIEALRRLG
;
A
#
# COMPACT_ATOMS: atom_id res chain seq x y z
N MET A 1 -21.88 -2.26 0.34
CA MET A 1 -21.58 -1.07 -0.47
C MET A 1 -20.07 -0.86 -0.68
N HIS A 2 -19.21 -0.96 0.34
CA HIS A 2 -17.73 -0.80 0.22
C HIS A 2 -17.08 -1.69 -0.85
N ASN A 3 -17.41 -2.98 -0.88
CA ASN A 3 -16.81 -3.92 -1.85
C ASN A 3 -17.11 -3.57 -3.31
N LEU A 4 -18.32 -3.06 -3.63
CA LEU A 4 -18.67 -2.66 -4.98
C LEU A 4 -17.84 -1.45 -5.42
N VAL A 5 -17.72 -0.45 -4.55
CA VAL A 5 -16.93 0.76 -4.82
C VAL A 5 -15.44 0.39 -5.05
N ASN A 6 -14.87 -0.50 -4.24
CA ASN A 6 -13.49 -0.94 -4.40
C ASN A 6 -13.29 -1.75 -5.68
N ASN A 7 -14.24 -2.60 -6.06
CA ASN A 7 -14.16 -3.32 -7.33
C ASN A 7 -14.21 -2.36 -8.53
N LEU A 8 -15.08 -1.34 -8.50
CA LEU A 8 -15.15 -0.32 -9.55
C LEU A 8 -13.85 0.49 -9.64
N LYS A 9 -13.27 0.89 -8.49
CA LYS A 9 -11.99 1.58 -8.45
C LYS A 9 -10.87 0.72 -9.05
N THR A 10 -10.80 -0.55 -8.68
CA THR A 10 -9.80 -1.48 -9.21
C THR A 10 -9.96 -1.65 -10.72
N ALA A 11 -11.19 -1.82 -11.22
CA ALA A 11 -11.46 -1.91 -12.64
C ALA A 11 -11.05 -0.62 -13.39
N ALA A 12 -11.34 0.56 -12.83
CA ALA A 12 -10.94 1.84 -13.42
C ALA A 12 -9.41 2.00 -13.50
N LEU A 13 -8.68 1.57 -12.44
CA LEU A 13 -7.21 1.60 -12.45
C LEU A 13 -6.62 0.66 -13.51
N LEU A 14 -7.13 -0.56 -13.62
CA LEU A 14 -6.69 -1.52 -14.64
C LEU A 14 -7.00 -1.03 -16.04
N ALA A 15 -8.18 -0.42 -16.25
CA ALA A 15 -8.53 0.20 -17.53
C ALA A 15 -7.60 1.38 -17.88
N ALA A 16 -7.29 2.24 -16.92
CA ALA A 16 -6.37 3.35 -17.11
C ALA A 16 -4.95 2.86 -17.45
N LEU A 17 -4.47 1.79 -16.79
CA LEU A 17 -3.17 1.20 -17.08
C LEU A 17 -3.14 0.59 -18.49
N LEU A 18 -4.19 -0.12 -18.90
CA LEU A 18 -4.32 -0.64 -20.26
C LEU A 18 -4.34 0.49 -21.29
N ALA A 19 -5.12 1.55 -21.05
CA ALA A 19 -5.19 2.70 -21.93
C ALA A 19 -3.84 3.38 -22.10
N LEU A 20 -3.01 3.46 -21.04
CA LEU A 20 -1.66 3.99 -21.12
C LEU A 20 -0.81 3.19 -22.12
N PHE A 21 -0.82 1.85 -22.06
CA PHE A 21 -0.08 1.00 -22.99
C PHE A 21 -0.59 1.15 -24.43
N LEU A 22 -1.89 1.29 -24.63
CA LEU A 22 -2.48 1.50 -25.95
C LEU A 22 -2.12 2.86 -26.53
N ILE A 23 -2.13 3.93 -25.73
CA ILE A 23 -1.75 5.28 -26.16
C ILE A 23 -0.29 5.32 -26.57
N VAL A 24 0.60 4.71 -25.76
CA VAL A 24 2.03 4.61 -26.10
C VAL A 24 2.22 3.75 -27.34
N GLY A 25 1.58 2.59 -27.44
CA GLY A 25 1.66 1.70 -28.59
C GLY A 25 1.17 2.35 -29.89
N TYR A 26 0.11 3.14 -29.82
CA TYR A 26 -0.44 3.85 -30.97
C TYR A 26 0.58 4.76 -31.68
N GLN A 27 1.55 5.33 -30.94
CA GLN A 27 2.62 6.16 -31.51
C GLN A 27 3.51 5.39 -32.51
N PHE A 28 3.50 4.06 -32.44
CA PHE A 28 4.29 3.15 -33.28
C PHE A 28 3.43 2.43 -34.35
N GLY A 29 2.22 2.96 -34.62
CA GLY A 29 1.31 2.40 -35.61
C GLY A 29 0.60 1.12 -35.13
N THR A 30 -0.02 0.37 -36.07
CA THR A 30 -0.82 -0.82 -35.78
C THR A 30 -0.02 -1.92 -35.05
N GLY A 31 1.24 -2.14 -35.45
CA GLY A 31 2.10 -3.11 -34.78
C GLY A 31 2.38 -2.73 -33.31
N GLY A 32 2.66 -1.45 -33.08
CA GLY A 32 2.83 -0.91 -31.73
C GLY A 32 1.57 -1.02 -30.88
N LEU A 33 0.40 -0.80 -31.45
CA LEU A 33 -0.89 -0.94 -30.78
C LEU A 33 -1.12 -2.40 -30.31
N ILE A 34 -0.83 -3.39 -31.15
CA ILE A 34 -0.96 -4.82 -30.82
C ILE A 34 0.01 -5.17 -29.68
N ILE A 35 1.25 -4.73 -29.77
CA ILE A 35 2.26 -4.93 -28.73
C ILE A 35 1.80 -4.27 -27.41
N GLY A 36 1.30 -3.03 -27.48
CA GLY A 36 0.77 -2.29 -26.33
C GLY A 36 -0.41 -3.03 -25.68
N LEU A 37 -1.31 -3.60 -26.48
CA LEU A 37 -2.41 -4.42 -25.98
C LEU A 37 -1.92 -5.65 -25.22
N ILE A 38 -0.99 -6.42 -25.81
CA ILE A 38 -0.43 -7.64 -25.21
C ILE A 38 0.27 -7.30 -23.89
N PHE A 39 1.16 -6.29 -23.89
CA PHE A 39 1.89 -5.87 -22.67
C PHE A 39 0.93 -5.30 -21.62
N GLY A 40 -0.06 -4.52 -22.02
CA GLY A 40 -1.06 -3.97 -21.11
C GLY A 40 -1.90 -5.06 -20.43
N LEU A 41 -2.36 -6.05 -21.19
CA LEU A 41 -3.11 -7.19 -20.64
C LEU A 41 -2.21 -8.06 -19.73
N ALA A 42 -0.97 -8.35 -20.14
CA ALA A 42 -0.03 -9.12 -19.34
C ALA A 42 0.32 -8.42 -18.02
N THR A 43 0.55 -7.09 -18.08
CA THR A 43 0.83 -6.28 -16.89
C THR A 43 -0.37 -6.23 -15.94
N ASN A 44 -1.57 -6.00 -16.45
CA ASN A 44 -2.80 -5.99 -15.68
C ASN A 44 -3.05 -7.34 -14.99
N PHE A 45 -2.90 -8.43 -15.74
CA PHE A 45 -3.04 -9.78 -15.19
C PHE A 45 -2.01 -10.04 -14.08
N SER A 46 -0.74 -9.68 -14.35
CA SER A 46 0.34 -9.86 -13.38
C SER A 46 0.12 -9.02 -12.12
N ALA A 47 -0.28 -7.76 -12.26
CA ALA A 47 -0.59 -6.88 -11.14
C ALA A 47 -1.73 -7.41 -10.28
N TRP A 48 -2.79 -7.94 -10.91
CA TRP A 48 -3.92 -8.53 -10.20
C TRP A 48 -3.56 -9.88 -9.57
N TYR A 49 -2.94 -10.79 -10.34
CA TYR A 49 -2.71 -12.17 -9.91
C TYR A 49 -1.62 -12.27 -8.85
N PHE A 50 -0.51 -11.53 -9.02
CA PHE A 50 0.67 -11.53 -8.15
C PHE A 50 0.69 -10.37 -7.15
N SER A 51 -0.45 -9.72 -6.90
CA SER A 51 -0.54 -8.53 -6.03
C SER A 51 0.09 -8.74 -4.65
N ASP A 52 -0.13 -9.90 -4.03
CA ASP A 52 0.47 -10.29 -2.76
C ASP A 52 1.98 -10.53 -2.89
N THR A 53 2.39 -11.30 -3.89
CA THR A 53 3.80 -11.67 -4.10
C THR A 53 4.66 -10.45 -4.42
N ILE A 54 4.15 -9.51 -5.22
CA ILE A 54 4.86 -8.27 -5.57
C ILE A 54 5.11 -7.44 -4.31
N ALA A 55 4.07 -7.20 -3.49
CA ALA A 55 4.20 -6.42 -2.27
C ALA A 55 5.15 -7.07 -1.26
N ILE A 56 5.01 -8.37 -1.03
CA ILE A 56 5.87 -9.12 -0.10
C ILE A 56 7.33 -9.15 -0.55
N ARG A 57 7.60 -9.37 -1.84
CA ARG A 57 8.97 -9.35 -2.38
C ARG A 57 9.60 -7.97 -2.32
N ALA A 58 8.84 -6.92 -2.63
CA ALA A 58 9.30 -5.54 -2.52
C ALA A 58 9.73 -5.17 -1.10
N MET A 59 9.08 -5.76 -0.10
CA MET A 59 9.37 -5.58 1.32
C MET A 59 10.26 -6.69 1.91
N GLN A 60 10.83 -7.58 1.06
CA GLN A 60 11.71 -8.68 1.46
C GLN A 60 11.09 -9.57 2.57
N GLY A 61 9.77 -9.76 2.53
CA GLY A 61 9.03 -10.50 3.53
C GLY A 61 9.40 -11.99 3.53
N ARG A 62 9.69 -12.53 4.71
CA ARG A 62 9.88 -13.97 4.97
C ARG A 62 8.62 -14.53 5.59
N GLU A 63 8.07 -15.58 5.02
CA GLU A 63 6.90 -16.26 5.58
C GLU A 63 7.24 -16.87 6.94
N ILE A 64 6.33 -16.70 7.89
CA ILE A 64 6.43 -17.26 9.22
C ILE A 64 5.23 -18.17 9.52
N ASP A 65 5.49 -19.24 10.22
CA ASP A 65 4.52 -20.21 10.69
C ASP A 65 4.74 -20.50 12.20
N PRO A 66 3.91 -21.33 12.86
CA PRO A 66 4.07 -21.64 14.27
C PRO A 66 5.42 -22.30 14.63
N ARG A 67 6.12 -22.86 13.64
CA ARG A 67 7.40 -23.56 13.83
C ARG A 67 8.61 -22.67 13.56
N THR A 68 8.39 -21.48 13.02
CA THR A 68 9.48 -20.59 12.56
C THR A 68 10.40 -20.15 13.70
N GLY A 69 9.89 -20.06 14.93
CA GLY A 69 10.70 -19.64 16.08
C GLY A 69 11.09 -18.17 16.03
N ARG A 70 12.35 -17.84 16.37
CA ARG A 70 12.86 -16.46 16.36
C ARG A 70 13.59 -16.14 15.06
N ILE A 71 13.25 -15.00 14.44
CA ILE A 71 13.97 -14.45 13.29
C ILE A 71 14.51 -13.07 13.65
N ALA A 72 15.82 -12.87 13.51
CA ALA A 72 16.48 -11.57 13.78
C ALA A 72 16.09 -10.95 15.14
N GLY A 73 15.98 -11.79 16.18
CA GLY A 73 15.63 -11.37 17.55
C GLY A 73 14.13 -11.21 17.82
N VAL A 74 13.28 -11.29 16.79
CA VAL A 74 11.82 -11.18 16.91
C VAL A 74 11.20 -12.54 17.18
N ASP A 75 10.32 -12.62 18.17
CA ASP A 75 9.48 -13.78 18.41
C ASP A 75 8.34 -13.81 17.38
N THR A 76 8.45 -14.74 16.42
CA THR A 76 7.47 -14.86 15.34
C THR A 76 6.18 -15.55 15.79
N ALA A 77 6.21 -16.36 16.84
CA ALA A 77 5.03 -17.00 17.40
C ALA A 77 4.02 -15.95 17.89
N ARG A 78 4.51 -14.93 18.59
CA ARG A 78 3.70 -13.79 19.05
C ARG A 78 2.91 -13.14 17.91
N ILE A 79 3.56 -12.89 16.75
CA ILE A 79 2.91 -12.28 15.57
C ILE A 79 1.88 -13.25 14.99
N TYR A 80 2.26 -14.51 14.78
CA TYR A 80 1.42 -15.52 14.18
C TYR A 80 0.16 -15.78 15.02
N GLU A 81 0.28 -15.93 16.32
CA GLU A 81 -0.83 -16.16 17.26
C GLU A 81 -1.78 -14.97 17.29
N SER A 82 -1.25 -13.74 17.29
CA SER A 82 -2.05 -12.52 17.19
C SER A 82 -2.89 -12.52 15.90
N VAL A 83 -2.25 -12.73 14.73
CA VAL A 83 -2.96 -12.80 13.46
C VAL A 83 -4.01 -13.92 13.47
N ALA A 84 -3.68 -15.10 13.98
CA ALA A 84 -4.61 -16.24 14.03
C ALA A 84 -5.84 -15.96 14.91
N ARG A 85 -5.64 -15.37 16.07
CA ARG A 85 -6.72 -14.99 16.99
C ARG A 85 -7.61 -13.89 16.40
N LEU A 86 -6.99 -12.83 15.89
CA LEU A 86 -7.72 -11.69 15.34
C LEU A 86 -8.43 -12.03 14.02
N SER A 87 -7.89 -12.94 13.21
CA SER A 87 -8.58 -13.43 11.99
C SER A 87 -9.87 -14.18 12.35
N ARG A 88 -9.87 -14.98 13.42
CA ARG A 88 -11.10 -15.62 13.92
C ARG A 88 -12.13 -14.57 14.38
N ASN A 89 -11.70 -13.55 15.11
CA ASN A 89 -12.56 -12.46 15.57
C ASN A 89 -13.18 -11.66 14.41
N ALA A 90 -12.43 -11.54 13.30
CA ALA A 90 -12.86 -10.87 12.09
C ALA A 90 -13.77 -11.72 11.19
N ASN A 91 -13.93 -13.04 11.47
CA ASN A 91 -14.52 -14.03 10.58
C ASN A 91 -13.83 -14.09 9.22
N LEU A 92 -12.49 -14.06 9.22
CA LEU A 92 -11.65 -14.18 8.04
C LEU A 92 -10.91 -15.49 8.02
N PRO A 93 -10.64 -16.07 6.83
CA PRO A 93 -9.68 -17.15 6.71
C PRO A 93 -8.30 -16.63 7.15
N MET A 94 -7.51 -17.54 7.77
CA MET A 94 -6.15 -17.20 8.21
C MET A 94 -5.32 -16.71 7.01
N PRO A 95 -4.82 -15.46 7.02
CA PRO A 95 -3.92 -14.98 5.98
C PRO A 95 -2.53 -15.59 6.16
N ARG A 96 -1.71 -15.60 5.10
CA ARG A 96 -0.28 -15.87 5.23
C ARG A 96 0.39 -14.75 6.02
N VAL A 97 1.34 -15.09 6.88
CA VAL A 97 1.99 -14.12 7.77
C VAL A 97 3.45 -13.98 7.38
N TYR A 98 3.93 -12.75 7.33
CA TYR A 98 5.31 -12.45 6.91
C TYR A 98 5.99 -11.51 7.90
N LEU A 99 7.29 -11.73 8.11
CA LEU A 99 8.18 -10.81 8.79
C LEU A 99 9.09 -10.13 7.75
N CYS A 100 9.11 -8.80 7.73
CA CYS A 100 9.97 -7.99 6.86
C CYS A 100 11.19 -7.47 7.64
N PRO A 101 12.43 -7.54 7.08
CA PRO A 101 13.67 -7.23 7.80
C PRO A 101 13.97 -5.73 7.91
N HIS A 102 12.93 -4.88 7.98
CA HIS A 102 13.08 -3.42 8.06
C HIS A 102 12.95 -2.91 9.49
N ASP A 103 13.81 -1.94 9.86
CA ASP A 103 13.78 -1.30 11.18
C ASP A 103 12.71 -0.21 11.28
N ALA A 104 12.29 0.37 10.17
CA ALA A 104 11.14 1.28 10.15
C ALA A 104 9.88 0.52 10.57
N PRO A 105 9.19 0.95 11.65
CA PRO A 105 8.03 0.24 12.15
C PRO A 105 6.86 0.36 11.17
N ASN A 106 6.39 -0.79 10.69
CA ASN A 106 5.27 -0.87 9.74
C ASN A 106 4.59 -2.23 9.77
N ALA A 107 3.32 -2.27 9.38
CA ALA A 107 2.61 -3.47 8.95
C ALA A 107 1.78 -3.15 7.72
N PHE A 108 1.44 -4.16 6.93
CA PHE A 108 0.54 -3.99 5.80
C PHE A 108 -0.15 -5.30 5.47
N ALA A 109 -1.36 -5.18 4.92
CA ALA A 109 -2.08 -6.29 4.31
C ALA A 109 -2.03 -6.19 2.79
N THR A 110 -1.98 -7.32 2.12
CA THR A 110 -2.01 -7.43 0.66
C THR A 110 -2.76 -8.66 0.20
N GLY A 111 -3.07 -8.75 -1.08
CA GLY A 111 -3.70 -9.90 -1.69
C GLY A 111 -5.00 -9.58 -2.42
N ARG A 112 -5.31 -10.42 -3.44
CA ARG A 112 -6.46 -10.20 -4.34
C ARG A 112 -7.82 -10.58 -3.75
N SER A 113 -7.84 -11.27 -2.62
CA SER A 113 -9.07 -11.66 -1.92
C SER A 113 -8.77 -12.10 -0.49
N PRO A 114 -9.77 -12.16 0.42
CA PRO A 114 -9.55 -12.64 1.79
C PRO A 114 -8.93 -14.06 1.86
N ARG A 115 -9.25 -14.95 0.92
CA ARG A 115 -8.65 -16.29 0.84
C ARG A 115 -7.20 -16.31 0.34
N LYS A 116 -6.75 -15.25 -0.29
CA LYS A 116 -5.39 -15.07 -0.85
C LYS A 116 -4.72 -13.84 -0.27
N ALA A 117 -5.08 -13.51 0.98
CA ALA A 117 -4.49 -12.40 1.71
C ALA A 117 -3.20 -12.79 2.41
N ALA A 118 -2.37 -11.80 2.64
CA ALA A 118 -1.17 -11.87 3.44
C ALA A 118 -1.11 -10.64 4.35
N VAL A 119 -0.61 -10.84 5.57
CA VAL A 119 -0.28 -9.78 6.54
C VAL A 119 1.22 -9.80 6.75
N ALA A 120 1.86 -8.67 6.62
CA ALA A 120 3.29 -8.50 6.83
C ALA A 120 3.54 -7.50 7.95
N VAL A 121 4.49 -7.82 8.82
CA VAL A 121 4.92 -7.00 9.95
C VAL A 121 6.42 -6.77 9.82
N THR A 122 6.90 -5.55 10.01
CA THR A 122 8.35 -5.28 10.02
C THR A 122 8.97 -5.67 11.37
N ARG A 123 10.28 -5.97 11.33
CA ARG A 123 11.07 -6.17 12.54
C ARG A 123 10.94 -4.99 13.51
N GLY A 124 11.00 -3.76 12.97
CA GLY A 124 10.88 -2.55 13.77
C GLY A 124 9.55 -2.45 14.51
N LEU A 125 8.42 -2.77 13.85
CA LEU A 125 7.12 -2.78 14.52
C LEU A 125 7.07 -3.86 15.60
N ALA A 126 7.42 -5.09 15.26
CA ALA A 126 7.38 -6.23 16.18
C ALA A 126 8.23 -6.04 17.43
N SER A 127 9.38 -5.34 17.29
CA SER A 127 10.31 -5.07 18.39
C SER A 127 9.88 -3.90 19.29
N THR A 128 9.05 -2.98 18.79
CA THR A 128 8.73 -1.75 19.49
C THR A 128 7.31 -1.72 20.09
N MET A 129 6.38 -2.51 19.53
CA MET A 129 5.00 -2.55 20.00
C MET A 129 4.82 -3.57 21.12
N ASN A 130 4.03 -3.21 22.13
CA ASN A 130 3.49 -4.18 23.10
C ASN A 130 2.38 -5.02 22.44
N ASP A 131 1.82 -6.00 23.19
CA ASP A 131 0.82 -6.93 22.62
C ASP A 131 -0.45 -6.21 22.18
N ALA A 132 -0.97 -5.29 23.00
CA ALA A 132 -2.18 -4.56 22.69
C ALA A 132 -2.00 -3.62 21.48
N GLU A 133 -0.84 -3.00 21.36
CA GLU A 133 -0.48 -2.15 20.21
C GLU A 133 -0.33 -2.97 18.94
N LEU A 134 0.36 -4.12 19.01
CA LEU A 134 0.52 -5.05 17.89
C LEU A 134 -0.84 -5.59 17.43
N ASP A 135 -1.68 -6.01 18.37
CA ASP A 135 -3.04 -6.46 18.09
C ASP A 135 -3.87 -5.38 17.39
N GLY A 136 -3.80 -4.14 17.89
CA GLY A 136 -4.50 -3.01 17.28
C GLY A 136 -4.10 -2.78 15.82
N VAL A 137 -2.79 -2.81 15.54
CA VAL A 137 -2.25 -2.66 14.18
C VAL A 137 -2.66 -3.83 13.29
N ILE A 138 -2.49 -5.08 13.75
CA ILE A 138 -2.88 -6.27 12.98
C ILE A 138 -4.39 -6.27 12.71
N ALA A 139 -5.22 -5.89 13.70
CA ALA A 139 -6.66 -5.81 13.54
C ALA A 139 -7.08 -4.76 12.49
N HIS A 140 -6.38 -3.62 12.44
CA HIS A 140 -6.56 -2.62 11.39
C HIS A 140 -6.24 -3.19 10.00
N GLU A 141 -5.14 -3.93 9.84
CA GLU A 141 -4.79 -4.58 8.59
C GLU A 141 -5.81 -5.67 8.17
N LEU A 142 -6.33 -6.42 9.13
CA LEU A 142 -7.39 -7.39 8.89
C LEU A 142 -8.71 -6.73 8.48
N ALA A 143 -9.01 -5.51 8.97
CA ALA A 143 -10.16 -4.74 8.50
C ALA A 143 -10.04 -4.39 7.01
N HIS A 144 -8.84 -4.02 6.52
CA HIS A 144 -8.60 -3.81 5.10
C HIS A 144 -8.82 -5.08 4.26
N ILE A 145 -8.42 -6.25 4.75
CA ILE A 145 -8.72 -7.54 4.10
C ILE A 145 -10.23 -7.76 4.03
N LYS A 146 -10.95 -7.51 5.12
CA LYS A 146 -12.40 -7.67 5.23
C LYS A 146 -13.15 -6.78 4.25
N TYR A 147 -12.72 -5.52 4.12
CA TYR A 147 -13.30 -4.55 3.19
C TYR A 147 -12.79 -4.66 1.76
N ARG A 148 -11.85 -5.60 1.49
CA ARG A 148 -11.21 -5.81 0.18
C ARG A 148 -10.48 -4.57 -0.35
N ASP A 149 -9.93 -3.78 0.54
CA ASP A 149 -9.17 -2.58 0.19
C ASP A 149 -7.77 -2.90 -0.34
N THR A 150 -7.21 -4.04 0.09
CA THR A 150 -5.83 -4.46 -0.19
C THR A 150 -5.53 -4.56 -1.67
N LEU A 151 -6.45 -5.15 -2.46
CA LEU A 151 -6.29 -5.27 -3.91
C LEU A 151 -6.22 -3.89 -4.58
N THR A 152 -7.17 -3.01 -4.25
CA THR A 152 -7.23 -1.66 -4.83
C THR A 152 -5.95 -0.88 -4.53
N SER A 153 -5.45 -0.96 -3.30
CA SER A 153 -4.20 -0.29 -2.89
C SER A 153 -2.97 -0.85 -3.62
N THR A 154 -2.88 -2.18 -3.78
CA THR A 154 -1.77 -2.81 -4.51
C THR A 154 -1.79 -2.49 -6.00
N ILE A 155 -2.96 -2.51 -6.64
CA ILE A 155 -3.09 -2.10 -8.06
C ILE A 155 -2.73 -0.62 -8.21
N ALA A 156 -3.20 0.25 -7.32
CA ALA A 156 -2.84 1.66 -7.32
C ALA A 156 -1.32 1.88 -7.20
N ALA A 157 -0.65 1.16 -6.30
CA ALA A 157 0.81 1.20 -6.16
C ALA A 157 1.53 0.71 -7.43
N THR A 158 1.01 -0.35 -8.08
CA THR A 158 1.56 -0.85 -9.35
C THR A 158 1.43 0.19 -10.46
N VAL A 159 0.26 0.82 -10.61
CA VAL A 159 0.04 1.89 -11.59
C VAL A 159 1.00 3.05 -11.35
N ALA A 160 1.17 3.46 -10.08
CA ALA A 160 2.14 4.50 -9.73
C ALA A 160 3.57 4.12 -10.11
N GLY A 161 3.97 2.88 -9.84
CA GLY A 161 5.29 2.37 -10.19
C GLY A 161 5.54 2.36 -11.70
N VAL A 162 4.55 1.92 -12.49
CA VAL A 162 4.64 1.94 -13.96
C VAL A 162 4.74 3.37 -14.49
N LEU A 163 3.91 4.30 -13.97
CA LEU A 163 3.98 5.71 -14.37
C LEU A 163 5.32 6.34 -14.03
N ALA A 164 5.85 6.09 -12.83
CA ALA A 164 7.17 6.56 -12.42
C ALA A 164 8.28 5.99 -13.31
N PHE A 165 8.22 4.69 -13.63
CA PHE A 165 9.16 4.03 -14.52
C PHE A 165 9.11 4.64 -15.93
N VAL A 166 7.93 4.82 -16.50
CA VAL A 166 7.75 5.44 -17.82
C VAL A 166 8.31 6.87 -17.81
N ALA A 167 7.99 7.68 -16.79
CA ALA A 167 8.51 9.04 -16.68
C ALA A 167 10.04 9.07 -16.58
N GLN A 168 10.64 8.14 -15.81
CA GLN A 168 12.10 8.02 -15.69
C GLN A 168 12.77 7.66 -17.00
N TRP A 169 12.19 6.70 -17.75
CA TRP A 169 12.70 6.32 -19.07
C TRP A 169 12.63 7.45 -20.09
N PHE A 170 11.51 8.21 -20.11
CA PHE A 170 11.39 9.40 -20.96
C PHE A 170 12.47 10.44 -20.65
N PHE A 171 12.79 10.63 -19.34
CA PHE A 171 13.85 11.51 -18.91
C PHE A 171 15.25 11.04 -19.40
N PHE A 172 15.57 9.74 -19.23
CA PHE A 172 16.86 9.16 -19.63
C PHE A 172 17.04 9.13 -21.15
N LEU A 173 16.00 8.83 -21.91
CA LEU A 173 16.06 8.80 -23.38
C LEU A 173 16.12 10.21 -23.99
N GLY A 174 16.00 11.25 -23.17
CA GLY A 174 16.04 12.64 -23.65
C GLY A 174 14.89 12.96 -24.61
N ILE A 175 13.76 12.23 -24.52
CA ILE A 175 12.60 12.44 -25.37
C ILE A 175 12.01 13.81 -24.97
N GLY A 176 12.17 14.79 -25.85
CA GLY A 176 11.83 16.20 -25.63
C GLY A 176 13.03 17.15 -25.48
N ARG A 177 14.28 16.62 -25.39
CA ARG A 177 15.52 17.43 -25.38
C ARG A 177 16.32 17.35 -26.68
N ARG A 178 16.00 16.40 -27.57
CA ARG A 178 16.64 16.34 -28.90
C ARG A 178 16.11 17.46 -29.78
N GLU A 179 16.97 18.04 -30.62
CA GLU A 179 16.55 18.93 -31.71
C GLU A 179 15.45 18.24 -32.53
N GLY A 180 14.24 18.77 -32.50
CA GLY A 180 13.04 18.14 -33.08
C GLY A 180 12.13 17.37 -32.11
N GLY A 181 12.49 17.22 -30.83
CA GLY A 181 11.62 16.60 -29.82
C GLY A 181 10.39 17.46 -29.55
N ASN A 182 9.19 16.85 -29.57
CA ASN A 182 7.96 17.57 -29.32
C ASN A 182 7.80 17.88 -27.83
N PRO A 183 7.86 19.17 -27.37
CA PRO A 183 7.70 19.54 -25.98
C PRO A 183 6.37 19.08 -25.39
N LEU A 184 5.33 18.94 -26.22
CA LEU A 184 4.01 18.46 -25.83
C LEU A 184 4.07 17.02 -25.26
N VAL A 185 4.96 16.15 -25.78
CA VAL A 185 5.11 14.78 -25.27
C VAL A 185 5.66 14.81 -23.85
N THR A 186 6.65 15.64 -23.58
CA THR A 186 7.22 15.80 -22.23
C THR A 186 6.17 16.33 -21.25
N ILE A 187 5.39 17.33 -21.69
CA ILE A 187 4.30 17.90 -20.87
C ILE A 187 3.23 16.84 -20.61
N LEU A 188 2.84 16.04 -21.62
CA LEU A 188 1.85 14.96 -21.45
C LEU A 188 2.31 13.87 -20.49
N VAL A 189 3.60 13.52 -20.49
CA VAL A 189 4.19 12.54 -19.56
C VAL A 189 4.16 13.10 -18.13
N ILE A 190 4.54 14.37 -17.93
CA ILE A 190 4.52 15.03 -16.62
C ILE A 190 3.08 15.13 -16.09
N ILE A 191 2.15 15.57 -16.93
CA ILE A 191 0.73 15.66 -16.58
C ILE A 191 0.17 14.25 -16.30
N GLY A 192 0.48 13.25 -17.13
CA GLY A 192 0.05 11.87 -16.94
C GLY A 192 0.56 11.28 -15.62
N ALA A 193 1.81 11.54 -15.25
CA ALA A 193 2.37 11.13 -13.96
C ALA A 193 1.69 11.85 -12.80
N ALA A 194 1.43 13.16 -12.93
CA ALA A 194 0.73 13.95 -11.90
C ALA A 194 -0.74 13.52 -11.73
N VAL A 195 -1.45 13.29 -12.84
CA VAL A 195 -2.83 12.78 -12.83
C VAL A 195 -2.87 11.37 -12.26
N GLY A 196 -1.92 10.50 -12.62
CA GLY A 196 -1.78 9.17 -12.05
C GLY A 196 -1.59 9.20 -10.54
N ALA A 197 -0.70 10.05 -10.05
CA ALA A 197 -0.48 10.26 -8.61
C ALA A 197 -1.75 10.81 -7.92
N ALA A 198 -2.48 11.73 -8.55
CA ALA A 198 -3.73 12.28 -8.03
C ALA A 198 -4.86 11.23 -8.00
N LEU A 199 -4.97 10.37 -9.03
CA LEU A 199 -5.92 9.25 -9.06
C LEU A 199 -5.63 8.24 -7.97
N ILE A 200 -4.37 7.87 -7.77
CA ILE A 200 -3.95 6.98 -6.69
C ILE A 200 -4.37 7.57 -5.34
N LYS A 201 -4.13 8.84 -5.12
CA LYS A 201 -4.53 9.56 -3.93
C LYS A 201 -6.06 9.60 -3.74
N ALA A 202 -6.82 9.87 -4.78
CA ALA A 202 -8.29 9.86 -4.74
C ALA A 202 -8.87 8.48 -4.42
N MET A 203 -8.14 7.41 -4.74
CA MET A 203 -8.53 6.04 -4.47
C MET A 203 -8.34 5.63 -3.01
N ILE A 204 -7.38 6.24 -2.30
CA ILE A 204 -7.16 6.06 -0.86
C ILE A 204 -8.05 7.07 -0.13
N SER A 205 -9.28 6.67 0.14
CA SER A 205 -10.26 7.54 0.80
C SER A 205 -9.99 7.63 2.30
N ARG A 206 -9.93 8.84 2.85
CA ARG A 206 -9.83 9.08 4.30
C ARG A 206 -10.93 8.37 5.09
N SER A 207 -12.15 8.28 4.54
CA SER A 207 -13.26 7.55 5.16
C SER A 207 -13.00 6.05 5.30
N ARG A 208 -12.17 5.46 4.44
CA ARG A 208 -11.74 4.05 4.54
C ARG A 208 -10.87 3.80 5.75
N GLU A 209 -9.94 4.70 6.02
CA GLU A 209 -9.04 4.61 7.19
C GLU A 209 -9.83 4.65 8.49
N PHE A 210 -10.78 5.59 8.63
CA PHE A 210 -11.65 5.65 9.80
C PHE A 210 -12.55 4.41 9.93
N ALA A 211 -13.03 3.86 8.82
CA ALA A 211 -13.79 2.60 8.84
C ALA A 211 -12.91 1.41 9.25
N ALA A 212 -11.66 1.35 8.77
CA ALA A 212 -10.69 0.32 9.14
C ALA A 212 -10.27 0.46 10.62
N ASP A 213 -10.11 1.68 11.13
CA ASP A 213 -9.83 1.95 12.54
C ASP A 213 -10.97 1.44 13.45
N ALA A 214 -12.23 1.78 13.11
CA ALA A 214 -13.39 1.35 13.89
C ALA A 214 -13.57 -0.18 13.84
N GLU A 215 -13.43 -0.79 12.66
CA GLU A 215 -13.51 -2.25 12.53
C GLU A 215 -12.33 -2.95 13.20
N GLY A 216 -11.12 -2.38 13.10
CA GLY A 216 -9.93 -2.87 13.80
C GLY A 216 -10.12 -2.86 15.32
N ALA A 217 -10.66 -1.77 15.87
CA ALA A 217 -11.01 -1.68 17.28
C ALA A 217 -12.02 -2.78 17.70
N ARG A 218 -13.02 -3.04 16.85
CA ARG A 218 -14.00 -4.12 17.08
C ARG A 218 -13.35 -5.51 17.03
N ILE A 219 -12.44 -5.76 16.08
CA ILE A 219 -11.71 -7.03 15.92
C ILE A 219 -10.79 -7.26 17.12
N ALA A 220 -10.07 -6.23 17.54
CA ALA A 220 -9.16 -6.28 18.70
C ALA A 220 -9.91 -6.32 20.05
N GLY A 221 -11.19 -5.92 20.07
CA GLY A 221 -12.00 -5.80 21.30
C GLY A 221 -11.74 -4.50 22.08
N SER A 222 -10.88 -3.60 21.59
CA SER A 222 -10.58 -2.32 22.20
C SER A 222 -9.96 -1.34 21.21
N PRO A 223 -10.28 -0.04 21.23
CA PRO A 223 -9.64 0.98 20.42
C PRO A 223 -8.28 1.45 20.98
N HIS A 224 -7.99 1.18 22.27
CA HIS A 224 -6.85 1.76 22.97
C HIS A 224 -5.50 1.27 22.41
N GLY A 225 -5.40 -0.01 22.04
CA GLY A 225 -4.18 -0.58 21.46
C GLY A 225 -3.79 0.13 20.17
N LEU A 226 -4.73 0.28 19.23
CA LEU A 226 -4.49 0.98 17.97
C LEU A 226 -4.20 2.48 18.19
N ALA A 227 -4.93 3.15 19.09
CA ALA A 227 -4.69 4.55 19.40
C ALA A 227 -3.28 4.79 19.96
N SER A 228 -2.81 3.92 20.86
CA SER A 228 -1.45 3.94 21.42
C SER A 228 -0.40 3.67 20.33
N ALA A 229 -0.62 2.64 19.50
CA ALA A 229 0.26 2.31 18.39
C ALA A 229 0.42 3.48 17.42
N LEU A 230 -0.66 4.13 17.02
CA LEU A 230 -0.62 5.30 16.14
C LEU A 230 0.17 6.46 16.75
N ALA A 231 -0.01 6.76 18.04
CA ALA A 231 0.75 7.81 18.72
C ALA A 231 2.25 7.49 18.75
N ARG A 232 2.61 6.22 19.01
CA ARG A 232 4.00 5.75 19.00
C ARG A 232 4.61 5.81 17.61
N LEU A 233 3.89 5.34 16.59
CA LEU A 233 4.34 5.38 15.19
C LEU A 233 4.58 6.80 14.69
N ASP A 234 3.69 7.76 15.02
CA ASP A 234 3.86 9.17 14.67
C ASP A 234 5.12 9.77 15.32
N SER A 235 5.40 9.42 16.56
CA SER A 235 6.62 9.86 17.25
C SER A 235 7.90 9.26 16.65
N MET A 236 7.85 8.02 16.19
CA MET A 236 9.00 7.29 15.63
C MET A 236 9.27 7.68 14.18
N SER A 237 8.25 7.91 13.36
CA SER A 237 8.41 8.33 11.96
C SER A 237 9.21 9.62 11.82
N ARG A 238 9.15 10.49 12.85
CA ARG A 238 9.94 11.72 12.93
C ARG A 238 11.42 11.48 13.27
N ARG A 239 11.76 10.32 13.86
CA ARG A 239 13.12 10.00 14.36
C ARG A 239 13.88 9.05 13.46
N VAL A 240 13.20 8.17 12.76
CA VAL A 240 13.78 7.11 11.91
C VAL A 240 13.20 7.20 10.50
N PRO A 241 13.70 8.13 9.66
CA PRO A 241 13.27 8.21 8.27
C PRO A 241 13.72 6.96 7.49
N LEU A 242 12.93 6.54 6.50
CA LEU A 242 13.33 5.48 5.57
C LEU A 242 14.61 5.87 4.84
N ARG A 243 15.61 4.99 4.85
CA ARG A 243 16.89 5.22 4.16
C ARG A 243 16.76 5.30 2.63
N GLN A 244 15.74 4.68 2.07
CA GLN A 244 15.43 4.71 0.63
C GLN A 244 13.90 4.76 0.45
N PRO A 245 13.29 5.94 0.47
CA PRO A 245 11.85 6.07 0.27
C PRO A 245 11.51 5.74 -1.19
N ASN A 246 10.78 4.66 -1.43
CA ASN A 246 10.19 4.37 -2.72
C ASN A 246 8.72 4.84 -2.73
N PRO A 247 8.34 5.81 -3.58
CA PRO A 247 6.97 6.32 -3.63
C PRO A 247 5.89 5.24 -3.83
N ALA A 248 6.24 4.15 -4.54
CA ALA A 248 5.34 3.01 -4.73
C ALA A 248 5.11 2.20 -3.44
N GLN A 249 6.04 2.25 -2.48
CA GLN A 249 5.92 1.58 -1.18
C GLN A 249 5.21 2.44 -0.14
N ASN A 250 5.09 3.74 -0.34
CA ASN A 250 4.47 4.68 0.62
C ASN A 250 3.03 4.29 0.97
N ASN A 251 2.29 3.73 0.01
CA ASN A 251 0.92 3.26 0.21
C ASN A 251 0.81 2.00 1.08
N LEU A 252 1.94 1.38 1.42
CA LEU A 252 2.02 0.21 2.30
C LEU A 252 2.35 0.58 3.75
N PHE A 253 2.50 1.87 4.09
CA PHE A 253 2.84 2.32 5.43
C PHE A 253 1.61 2.86 6.17
N ILE A 254 1.43 2.46 7.43
CA ILE A 254 0.34 2.91 8.32
C ILE A 254 0.46 4.39 8.67
N VAL A 255 1.69 4.87 8.82
CA VAL A 255 2.04 6.28 9.04
C VAL A 255 3.11 6.66 8.02
N GLU A 256 2.92 7.78 7.35
CA GLU A 256 3.76 8.20 6.24
C GLU A 256 5.19 8.56 6.70
N PRO A 257 6.23 7.84 6.22
CA PRO A 257 7.60 8.04 6.68
C PRO A 257 8.31 9.27 6.09
N LEU A 258 7.68 9.99 5.17
CA LEU A 258 8.25 11.13 4.43
C LEU A 258 7.97 12.49 5.05
N ALA A 259 7.53 12.59 6.31
CA ALA A 259 7.14 13.84 6.96
C ALA A 259 8.30 14.82 7.27
N GLY A 260 9.47 14.66 6.69
CA GLY A 260 10.71 15.40 7.01
C GLY A 260 11.11 16.53 6.05
N GLY A 261 10.20 17.22 5.35
CA GLY A 261 10.57 18.38 4.53
C GLY A 261 9.38 19.12 3.95
N ALA A 262 9.31 20.43 4.13
CA ALA A 262 8.32 21.37 3.58
C ALA A 262 6.86 20.97 3.82
N ARG A 263 6.38 21.22 5.03
CA ARG A 263 5.04 20.86 5.56
C ARG A 263 3.82 21.26 4.72
N SER A 264 3.95 22.07 3.70
CA SER A 264 2.80 22.58 2.93
C SER A 264 2.43 21.71 1.72
N LEU A 265 3.40 21.14 1.01
CA LEU A 265 3.14 20.34 -0.19
C LEU A 265 3.00 18.83 0.11
N THR A 266 3.68 18.33 1.16
CA THR A 266 3.60 16.91 1.56
C THR A 266 2.21 16.52 2.07
N ASN A 267 1.50 17.41 2.76
CA ASN A 267 0.10 17.18 3.19
C ASN A 267 -0.88 17.02 2.01
N LEU A 268 -0.54 17.55 0.84
CA LEU A 268 -1.31 17.33 -0.38
C LEU A 268 -1.13 15.91 -0.92
N PHE A 269 -0.04 15.23 -0.57
CA PHE A 269 0.31 13.88 -1.02
C PHE A 269 0.18 12.81 0.07
N ALA A 270 -0.28 13.17 1.29
CA ALA A 270 -0.54 12.23 2.36
C ALA A 270 -1.66 11.25 2.00
N THR A 271 -1.36 9.96 2.08
CA THR A 271 -2.30 8.87 1.74
C THR A 271 -3.25 8.56 2.89
N HIS A 272 -2.87 8.86 4.13
CA HIS A 272 -3.66 8.64 5.33
C HIS A 272 -4.15 9.95 5.96
N PRO A 273 -5.28 9.93 6.71
CA PRO A 273 -5.70 11.06 7.53
C PRO A 273 -4.64 11.41 8.58
N PRO A 274 -4.60 12.66 9.06
CA PRO A 274 -3.71 13.02 10.16
C PRO A 274 -3.90 12.09 11.37
N THR A 275 -2.79 11.58 11.91
CA THR A 275 -2.77 10.61 13.02
C THR A 275 -3.58 11.09 14.22
N ALA A 276 -3.51 12.40 14.53
CA ALA A 276 -4.29 12.99 15.62
C ALA A 276 -5.81 12.82 15.43
N GLN A 277 -6.32 12.96 14.22
CA GLN A 277 -7.74 12.77 13.92
C GLN A 277 -8.18 11.30 14.06
N ARG A 278 -7.32 10.36 13.66
CA ARG A 278 -7.56 8.92 13.83
C ARG A 278 -7.60 8.55 15.31
N ILE A 279 -6.64 9.03 16.11
CA ILE A 279 -6.59 8.81 17.56
C ILE A 279 -7.84 9.38 18.24
N GLU A 280 -8.25 10.59 17.88
CA GLU A 280 -9.46 11.21 18.44
C GLU A 280 -10.73 10.42 18.09
N ALA A 281 -10.84 9.93 16.84
CA ALA A 281 -11.95 9.08 16.42
C ALA A 281 -11.98 7.75 17.20
N LEU A 282 -10.83 7.10 17.41
CA LEU A 282 -10.71 5.88 18.21
C LEU A 282 -11.09 6.10 19.66
N ARG A 283 -10.69 7.22 20.29
CA ARG A 283 -11.05 7.56 21.67
C ARG A 283 -12.55 7.72 21.89
N ARG A 284 -13.29 8.09 20.85
CA ARG A 284 -14.76 8.22 20.89
C ARG A 284 -15.48 6.87 20.83
N LEU A 285 -14.77 5.79 20.54
CA LEU A 285 -15.32 4.43 20.45
C LEU A 285 -15.21 3.67 21.79
N GLY A 286 -14.39 4.11 22.69
CA GLY A 286 -14.19 3.52 24.02
C GLY A 286 -14.22 4.55 25.10
#